data_bc794d9521fcc3accf418a5a7197ccfc
#
_entry.id   bc794d9521fcc3accf418a5a7197ccfc
#
_cell.length_a   1.000
_cell.length_b   1.000
_cell.length_c   1.000
_cell.angle_alpha   90.00
_cell.angle_beta   90.00
_cell.angle_gamma   90.00
#
_symmetry.space_group_name_H-M   'P 1'
#
loop_
_entity.id
_entity.type
_entity.pdbx_description
1 polymer ?
#
loop_
_entity_poly.entity_id
_entity_poly.type
_entity_poly.pdbx_seq_one_letter_code
_entity_poly.pdbx_strand_id
1 'polypeptide(L)'
;MKIMSTHPKPDRSGPNPTRAHGAWIYLFSSVAAGAFVGNEHGIESAMLVGTGFVGAFLVVAALSVGVRRKRRQLLTGAGLVVVSPLAALGLSADPVFLRVAGLAALTALAAIYFEKRWGFLSRAALVTGIATLTLAAPVVAAAGGASMGRCVLLFAMLWPFFCWRTLCVAAPLRAGATWDRLQLRARGLQEAAIAAVWTVAVTVLLLIF
;
A
#
# COMPACT_ATOMS: atom_id res chain seq x y z
N MET A 1 47.35 -13.15 -25.01
CA MET A 1 46.38 -12.07 -25.24
C MET A 1 45.11 -12.44 -24.46
N LYS A 2 44.90 -11.83 -23.29
CA LYS A 2 43.84 -12.21 -22.35
C LYS A 2 42.65 -11.30 -22.63
N ILE A 3 41.62 -11.80 -23.29
CA ILE A 3 40.37 -11.06 -23.55
C ILE A 3 39.65 -10.92 -22.20
N MET A 4 39.75 -9.74 -21.59
CA MET A 4 38.97 -9.38 -20.40
C MET A 4 37.49 -9.26 -20.81
N SER A 5 36.71 -10.28 -20.51
CA SER A 5 35.25 -10.25 -20.60
C SER A 5 34.74 -9.26 -19.55
N THR A 6 34.47 -8.03 -19.96
CA THR A 6 33.74 -7.04 -19.17
C THR A 6 32.22 -7.32 -19.25
N HIS A 7 31.77 -8.41 -18.66
CA HIS A 7 30.34 -8.53 -18.41
C HIS A 7 29.97 -7.48 -17.34
N PRO A 8 29.09 -6.53 -17.64
CA PRO A 8 28.61 -5.61 -16.63
C PRO A 8 27.95 -6.43 -15.52
N LYS A 9 28.42 -6.26 -14.31
CA LYS A 9 27.80 -6.86 -13.11
C LYS A 9 26.31 -6.51 -13.13
N PRO A 10 25.38 -7.48 -13.10
CA PRO A 10 23.96 -7.17 -13.06
C PRO A 10 23.70 -6.27 -11.85
N ASP A 11 23.08 -5.11 -12.12
CA ASP A 11 22.73 -4.15 -11.08
C ASP A 11 21.73 -4.83 -10.13
N ARG A 12 22.22 -5.27 -8.97
CA ARG A 12 21.45 -5.94 -7.92
C ARG A 12 20.60 -4.96 -7.10
N SER A 13 20.53 -3.70 -7.51
CA SER A 13 19.57 -2.77 -6.93
C SER A 13 18.17 -3.18 -7.41
N GLY A 14 17.51 -4.04 -6.65
CA GLY A 14 16.10 -4.37 -6.87
C GLY A 14 15.24 -3.10 -6.98
N PRO A 15 14.07 -3.17 -7.62
CA PRO A 15 13.22 -2.01 -7.83
C PRO A 15 12.95 -1.32 -6.48
N ASN A 16 13.35 -0.06 -6.39
CA ASN A 16 13.13 0.74 -5.19
C ASN A 16 11.61 0.95 -5.01
N PRO A 17 10.96 0.37 -4.00
CA PRO A 17 9.51 0.44 -3.84
C PRO A 17 9.00 1.88 -3.71
N THR A 18 9.83 2.83 -3.25
CA THR A 18 9.46 4.25 -3.23
C THR A 18 9.36 4.87 -4.62
N ARG A 19 9.91 4.22 -5.65
CA ARG A 19 9.76 4.63 -7.06
C ARG A 19 8.57 3.96 -7.73
N ALA A 20 7.91 3.03 -7.07
CA ALA A 20 6.69 2.41 -7.55
C ALA A 20 5.52 3.39 -7.38
N HIS A 21 5.37 4.32 -8.33
CA HIS A 21 4.31 5.34 -8.32
C HIS A 21 2.92 4.74 -8.12
N GLY A 22 2.68 3.52 -8.62
CA GLY A 22 1.42 2.81 -8.44
C GLY A 22 1.09 2.46 -6.98
N ALA A 23 2.08 2.07 -6.17
CA ALA A 23 1.84 1.72 -4.77
C ALA A 23 1.37 2.92 -3.93
N TRP A 24 1.95 4.12 -4.19
CA TRP A 24 1.51 5.36 -3.55
C TRP A 24 0.05 5.70 -3.87
N ILE A 25 -0.34 5.49 -5.11
CA ILE A 25 -1.69 5.79 -5.57
C ILE A 25 -2.70 4.86 -4.91
N TYR A 26 -2.43 3.56 -4.86
CA TYR A 26 -3.30 2.62 -4.15
C TYR A 26 -3.41 2.95 -2.66
N LEU A 27 -2.30 3.33 -2.02
CA LEU A 27 -2.32 3.76 -0.62
C LEU A 27 -3.17 5.02 -0.42
N PHE A 28 -2.91 6.09 -1.17
CA PHE A 28 -3.66 7.33 -1.02
C PHE A 28 -5.13 7.19 -1.40
N SER A 29 -5.44 6.46 -2.46
CA SER A 29 -6.81 6.15 -2.85
C SER A 29 -7.53 5.37 -1.75
N SER A 30 -6.88 4.37 -1.15
CA SER A 30 -7.43 3.58 -0.04
C SER A 30 -7.67 4.43 1.20
N VAL A 31 -6.71 5.27 1.60
CA VAL A 31 -6.85 6.19 2.74
C VAL A 31 -7.99 7.18 2.52
N ALA A 32 -8.07 7.78 1.33
CA ALA A 32 -9.12 8.72 0.98
C ALA A 32 -10.50 8.06 1.03
N ALA A 33 -10.67 6.89 0.40
CA ALA A 33 -11.93 6.14 0.45
C ALA A 33 -12.35 5.82 1.89
N GLY A 34 -11.40 5.35 2.72
CA GLY A 34 -11.65 5.07 4.12
C GLY A 34 -12.09 6.30 4.91
N ALA A 35 -11.45 7.44 4.68
CA ALA A 35 -11.78 8.70 5.36
C ALA A 35 -13.19 9.21 5.01
N PHE A 36 -13.61 9.05 3.75
CA PHE A 36 -14.98 9.43 3.33
C PHE A 36 -16.04 8.48 3.86
N VAL A 37 -15.80 7.17 3.84
CA VAL A 37 -16.76 6.16 4.31
C VAL A 37 -16.88 6.16 5.84
N GLY A 38 -15.81 6.47 6.56
CA GLY A 38 -15.75 6.47 8.02
C GLY A 38 -15.87 7.85 8.65
N ASN A 39 -16.74 8.72 8.17
CA ASN A 39 -16.86 10.10 8.68
C ASN A 39 -17.85 10.28 9.84
N GLU A 40 -18.18 9.21 10.58
CA GLU A 40 -19.14 9.26 11.70
C GLU A 40 -18.53 9.88 12.97
N HIS A 41 -17.25 9.66 13.24
CA HIS A 41 -16.51 10.20 14.41
C HIS A 41 -15.59 11.38 14.06
N GLY A 42 -15.73 11.93 12.87
CA GLY A 42 -14.91 13.04 12.37
C GLY A 42 -13.68 12.58 11.58
N ILE A 43 -13.25 13.44 10.68
CA ILE A 43 -12.14 13.19 9.76
C ILE A 43 -10.77 13.08 10.45
N GLU A 44 -10.66 13.60 11.67
CA GLU A 44 -9.40 13.66 12.41
C GLU A 44 -8.82 12.27 12.71
N SER A 45 -9.64 11.36 13.25
CA SER A 45 -9.24 9.98 13.53
C SER A 45 -8.81 9.25 12.26
N ALA A 46 -9.55 9.43 11.17
CA ALA A 46 -9.25 8.88 9.86
C ALA A 46 -7.91 9.39 9.32
N MET A 47 -7.65 10.69 9.41
CA MET A 47 -6.40 11.32 8.97
C MET A 47 -5.19 10.86 9.79
N LEU A 48 -5.35 10.73 11.11
CA LEU A 48 -4.30 10.21 11.99
C LEU A 48 -3.90 8.78 11.57
N VAL A 49 -4.87 7.90 11.40
CA VAL A 49 -4.60 6.51 10.97
C VAL A 49 -4.02 6.47 9.57
N GLY A 50 -4.52 7.29 8.65
CA GLY A 50 -3.98 7.42 7.30
C GLY A 50 -2.49 7.81 7.30
N THR A 51 -2.07 8.75 8.15
CA THR A 51 -0.65 9.12 8.31
C THR A 51 0.19 7.97 8.85
N GLY A 52 -0.37 7.11 9.71
CA GLY A 52 0.28 5.88 10.18
C GLY A 52 0.58 4.91 9.03
N PHE A 53 -0.34 4.73 8.09
CA PHE A 53 -0.11 3.91 6.90
C PHE A 53 0.98 4.49 5.98
N VAL A 54 1.01 5.80 5.79
CA VAL A 54 2.11 6.47 5.07
C VAL A 54 3.43 6.21 5.78
N GLY A 55 3.46 6.29 7.10
CA GLY A 55 4.63 5.94 7.92
C GLY A 55 5.08 4.50 7.72
N ALA A 56 4.16 3.54 7.77
CA ALA A 56 4.44 2.12 7.55
C ALA A 56 5.04 1.88 6.15
N PHE A 57 4.49 2.52 5.13
CA PHE A 57 5.02 2.44 3.77
C PHE A 57 6.45 3.01 3.67
N LEU A 58 6.73 4.14 4.35
CA LEU A 58 8.07 4.71 4.41
C LEU A 58 9.07 3.79 5.10
N VAL A 59 8.67 3.10 6.17
CA VAL A 59 9.50 2.10 6.87
C VAL A 59 9.85 0.95 5.94
N VAL A 60 8.84 0.33 5.31
CA VAL A 60 9.05 -0.78 4.37
C VAL A 60 9.98 -0.36 3.22
N ALA A 61 9.75 0.83 2.66
CA ALA A 61 10.59 1.38 1.61
C ALA A 61 12.03 1.67 2.05
N ALA A 62 12.26 2.09 3.30
CA ALA A 62 13.59 2.31 3.85
C ALA A 62 14.32 0.98 4.10
N LEU A 63 13.62 -0.03 4.60
CA LEU A 63 14.18 -1.36 4.86
C LEU A 63 14.59 -2.07 3.57
N SER A 64 13.84 -1.90 2.48
CA SER A 64 14.14 -2.54 1.18
C SER A 64 15.38 -1.95 0.48
N VAL A 65 15.73 -0.68 0.75
CA VAL A 65 16.91 0.00 0.14
C VAL A 65 18.15 -0.07 1.03
N GLY A 66 17.97 -0.39 2.30
CA GLY A 66 19.02 -0.47 3.30
C GLY A 66 19.01 0.70 4.29
N VAL A 67 19.01 0.34 5.57
CA VAL A 67 18.81 1.22 6.73
C VAL A 67 19.81 2.40 6.76
N ARG A 68 21.09 2.16 6.42
CA ARG A 68 22.13 3.19 6.48
C ARG A 68 21.89 4.37 5.53
N ARG A 69 21.37 4.11 4.32
CA ARG A 69 21.12 5.14 3.31
C ARG A 69 19.87 5.99 3.57
N LYS A 70 18.90 5.45 4.33
CA LYS A 70 17.58 6.09 4.53
C LYS A 70 17.18 6.20 6.00
N ARG A 71 18.14 6.36 6.91
CA ARG A 71 17.91 6.44 8.36
C ARG A 71 16.84 7.48 8.75
N ARG A 72 16.87 8.68 8.15
CA ARG A 72 15.86 9.71 8.42
C ARG A 72 14.46 9.24 8.02
N GLN A 73 14.31 8.65 6.83
CA GLN A 73 13.04 8.15 6.34
C GLN A 73 12.51 7.01 7.22
N LEU A 74 13.40 6.14 7.71
CA LEU A 74 13.07 5.07 8.65
C LEU A 74 12.57 5.64 9.99
N LEU A 75 13.29 6.61 10.56
CA LEU A 75 12.91 7.23 11.85
C LEU A 75 11.59 7.99 11.74
N THR A 76 11.40 8.79 10.69
CA THR A 76 10.13 9.49 10.45
C THR A 76 8.98 8.50 10.28
N GLY A 77 9.17 7.47 9.45
CA GLY A 77 8.16 6.44 9.24
C GLY A 77 7.84 5.66 10.52
N ALA A 78 8.85 5.25 11.29
CA ALA A 78 8.65 4.56 12.56
C ALA A 78 7.90 5.43 13.59
N GLY A 79 8.24 6.72 13.67
CA GLY A 79 7.53 7.68 14.51
C GLY A 79 6.04 7.76 14.14
N LEU A 80 5.73 7.88 12.86
CA LEU A 80 4.34 7.93 12.38
C LEU A 80 3.58 6.62 12.66
N VAL A 81 4.23 5.46 12.49
CA VAL A 81 3.61 4.14 12.77
C VAL A 81 3.27 3.97 14.24
N VAL A 82 4.03 4.53 15.15
CA VAL A 82 3.79 4.41 16.59
C VAL A 82 2.81 5.47 17.10
N VAL A 83 3.06 6.72 16.73
CA VAL A 83 2.28 7.87 17.25
C VAL A 83 0.85 7.89 16.70
N SER A 84 0.67 7.63 15.40
CA SER A 84 -0.66 7.76 14.78
C SER A 84 -1.70 6.77 15.32
N PRO A 85 -1.44 5.45 15.46
CA PRO A 85 -2.43 4.55 16.02
C PRO A 85 -2.63 4.75 17.53
N LEU A 86 -1.60 5.15 18.27
CA LEU A 86 -1.75 5.48 19.69
C LEU A 86 -2.65 6.71 19.90
N ALA A 87 -2.48 7.74 19.05
CA ALA A 87 -3.36 8.90 19.07
C ALA A 87 -4.80 8.53 18.66
N ALA A 88 -4.95 7.69 17.64
CA ALA A 88 -6.26 7.20 17.21
C ALA A 88 -6.95 6.34 18.29
N LEU A 89 -6.22 5.50 19.03
CA LEU A 89 -6.75 4.74 20.16
C LEU A 89 -7.19 5.65 21.32
N GLY A 90 -6.51 6.79 21.52
CA GLY A 90 -6.94 7.80 22.50
C GLY A 90 -8.22 8.53 22.09
N LEU A 91 -8.53 8.58 20.80
CA LEU A 91 -9.73 9.23 20.28
C LEU A 91 -10.92 8.28 20.11
N SER A 92 -10.67 7.02 19.78
CA SER A 92 -11.72 6.01 19.59
C SER A 92 -11.19 4.60 19.88
N ALA A 93 -11.57 4.03 21.02
CA ALA A 93 -11.26 2.63 21.37
C ALA A 93 -12.28 1.64 20.75
N ASP A 94 -12.61 1.80 19.47
CA ASP A 94 -13.57 0.93 18.79
C ASP A 94 -12.97 -0.47 18.56
N PRO A 95 -13.64 -1.56 19.00
CA PRO A 95 -13.19 -2.93 18.76
C PRO A 95 -13.14 -3.30 17.27
N VAL A 96 -13.93 -2.65 16.40
CA VAL A 96 -13.86 -2.83 14.95
C VAL A 96 -12.50 -2.36 14.42
N PHE A 97 -12.08 -1.17 14.85
CA PHE A 97 -10.77 -0.63 14.47
C PHE A 97 -9.62 -1.59 14.82
N LEU A 98 -9.60 -2.11 16.07
CA LEU A 98 -8.54 -3.02 16.53
C LEU A 98 -8.50 -4.32 15.71
N ARG A 99 -9.66 -4.90 15.39
CA ARG A 99 -9.75 -6.13 14.57
C ARG A 99 -9.22 -5.91 13.15
N VAL A 100 -9.65 -4.83 12.51
CA VAL A 100 -9.24 -4.53 11.12
C VAL A 100 -7.76 -4.13 11.07
N ALA A 101 -7.27 -3.35 12.04
CA ALA A 101 -5.85 -3.00 12.15
C ALA A 101 -4.97 -4.23 12.42
N GLY A 102 -5.42 -5.16 13.26
CA GLY A 102 -4.73 -6.44 13.48
C GLY A 102 -4.63 -7.27 12.20
N LEU A 103 -5.69 -7.35 11.41
CA LEU A 103 -5.69 -8.02 10.12
C LEU A 103 -4.72 -7.35 9.13
N ALA A 104 -4.68 -6.02 9.09
CA ALA A 104 -3.75 -5.28 8.25
C ALA A 104 -2.28 -5.54 8.66
N ALA A 105 -1.99 -5.61 9.96
CA ALA A 105 -0.65 -5.96 10.45
C ALA A 105 -0.24 -7.39 10.06
N LEU A 106 -1.13 -8.36 10.19
CA LEU A 106 -0.87 -9.75 9.79
C LEU A 106 -0.61 -9.87 8.27
N THR A 107 -1.41 -9.18 7.44
CA THR A 107 -1.19 -9.18 5.99
C THR A 107 0.11 -8.49 5.60
N ALA A 108 0.51 -7.43 6.32
CA ALA A 108 1.80 -6.76 6.11
C ALA A 108 2.98 -7.70 6.42
N LEU A 109 2.91 -8.44 7.52
CA LEU A 109 3.93 -9.45 7.87
C LEU A 109 3.99 -10.57 6.81
N ALA A 110 2.84 -11.05 6.35
CA ALA A 110 2.78 -12.04 5.27
C ALA A 110 3.38 -11.51 3.96
N ALA A 111 3.11 -10.26 3.60
CA ALA A 111 3.68 -9.63 2.41
C ALA A 111 5.22 -9.56 2.50
N ILE A 112 5.77 -9.13 3.64
CA ILE A 112 7.22 -9.08 3.88
C ILE A 112 7.84 -10.50 3.82
N TYR A 113 7.18 -11.48 4.40
CA TYR A 113 7.63 -12.87 4.35
C TYR A 113 7.70 -13.40 2.91
N PHE A 114 6.64 -13.22 2.12
CA PHE A 114 6.58 -13.69 0.74
C PHE A 114 7.56 -12.94 -0.17
N GLU A 115 7.74 -11.63 0.04
CA GLU A 115 8.75 -10.85 -0.67
C GLU A 115 10.17 -11.39 -0.43
N LYS A 116 10.51 -11.67 0.84
CA LYS A 116 11.82 -12.22 1.20
C LYS A 116 12.02 -13.64 0.69
N ARG A 117 10.97 -14.46 0.69
CA ARG A 117 11.05 -15.89 0.35
C ARG A 117 11.04 -16.15 -1.15
N TRP A 118 10.21 -15.43 -1.90
CA TRP A 118 9.96 -15.68 -3.33
C TRP A 118 10.23 -14.48 -4.23
N GLY A 119 10.66 -13.36 -3.68
CA GLY A 119 10.96 -12.13 -4.38
C GLY A 119 9.72 -11.25 -4.61
N PHE A 120 9.99 -9.97 -4.85
CA PHE A 120 8.98 -8.91 -4.97
C PHE A 120 7.95 -9.15 -6.09
N LEU A 121 8.38 -9.71 -7.24
CA LEU A 121 7.49 -9.98 -8.38
C LEU A 121 6.72 -11.31 -8.27
N SER A 122 6.87 -12.07 -7.19
CA SER A 122 6.07 -13.28 -7.00
C SER A 122 4.58 -12.93 -6.84
N ARG A 123 3.69 -13.80 -7.33
CA ARG A 123 2.24 -13.58 -7.22
C ARG A 123 1.81 -13.41 -5.76
N ALA A 124 2.35 -14.25 -4.87
CA ALA A 124 2.02 -14.18 -3.46
C ALA A 124 2.43 -12.85 -2.82
N ALA A 125 3.66 -12.35 -3.08
CA ALA A 125 4.11 -11.06 -2.57
C ALA A 125 3.28 -9.90 -3.13
N LEU A 126 2.93 -9.92 -4.42
CA LEU A 126 2.11 -8.89 -5.04
C LEU A 126 0.68 -8.89 -4.46
N VAL A 127 0.03 -10.05 -4.38
CA VAL A 127 -1.34 -10.17 -3.87
C VAL A 127 -1.45 -9.73 -2.41
N THR A 128 -0.53 -10.19 -1.55
CA THR A 128 -0.52 -9.80 -0.13
C THR A 128 -0.07 -8.36 0.08
N GLY A 129 0.88 -7.86 -0.72
CA GLY A 129 1.29 -6.47 -0.67
C GLY A 129 0.16 -5.51 -1.04
N ILE A 130 -0.59 -5.81 -2.11
CA ILE A 130 -1.78 -5.03 -2.47
C ILE A 130 -2.89 -5.16 -1.44
N ALA A 131 -3.10 -6.35 -0.85
CA ALA A 131 -4.05 -6.51 0.25
C ALA A 131 -3.71 -5.59 1.44
N THR A 132 -2.44 -5.52 1.80
CA THR A 132 -1.96 -4.63 2.88
C THR A 132 -2.24 -3.16 2.58
N LEU A 133 -1.94 -2.70 1.35
CA LEU A 133 -2.20 -1.32 0.95
C LEU A 133 -3.70 -1.02 0.91
N THR A 134 -4.51 -1.96 0.45
CA THR A 134 -5.97 -1.81 0.35
C THR A 134 -6.64 -1.84 1.72
N LEU A 135 -6.11 -2.62 2.68
CA LEU A 135 -6.59 -2.64 4.07
C LEU A 135 -6.44 -1.29 4.77
N ALA A 136 -5.65 -0.36 4.23
CA ALA A 136 -5.66 1.01 4.72
C ALA A 136 -7.07 1.62 4.67
N ALA A 137 -7.88 1.33 3.64
CA ALA A 137 -9.23 1.86 3.51
C ALA A 137 -10.16 1.43 4.68
N PRO A 138 -10.37 0.12 4.94
CA PRO A 138 -11.22 -0.30 6.06
C PRO A 138 -10.66 0.06 7.43
N VAL A 139 -9.33 0.13 7.62
CA VAL A 139 -8.76 0.56 8.91
C VAL A 139 -9.04 2.04 9.17
N VAL A 140 -8.86 2.88 8.15
CA VAL A 140 -9.19 4.31 8.22
C VAL A 140 -10.69 4.53 8.42
N ALA A 141 -11.54 3.79 7.70
CA ALA A 141 -12.99 3.84 7.85
C ALA A 141 -13.44 3.41 9.26
N ALA A 142 -12.87 2.33 9.79
CA ALA A 142 -13.17 1.88 11.16
C ALA A 142 -12.74 2.90 12.21
N ALA A 143 -11.59 3.58 12.04
CA ALA A 143 -11.17 4.66 12.93
C ALA A 143 -12.12 5.86 12.88
N GLY A 144 -12.78 6.09 11.74
CA GLY A 144 -13.82 7.10 11.57
C GLY A 144 -15.23 6.65 12.00
N GLY A 145 -15.38 5.44 12.57
CA GLY A 145 -16.65 4.93 13.11
C GLY A 145 -17.46 4.04 12.15
N ALA A 146 -16.92 3.68 10.98
CA ALA A 146 -17.63 2.81 10.05
C ALA A 146 -17.87 1.41 10.63
N SER A 147 -19.05 0.86 10.38
CA SER A 147 -19.40 -0.50 10.79
C SER A 147 -18.51 -1.56 10.10
N MET A 148 -18.37 -2.73 10.73
CA MET A 148 -17.64 -3.86 10.15
C MET A 148 -18.15 -4.23 8.75
N GLY A 149 -19.46 -4.16 8.51
CA GLY A 149 -20.06 -4.44 7.20
C GLY A 149 -19.54 -3.51 6.12
N ARG A 150 -19.51 -2.19 6.38
CA ARG A 150 -18.92 -1.19 5.47
C ARG A 150 -17.43 -1.42 5.23
N CYS A 151 -16.67 -1.75 6.28
CA CYS A 151 -15.25 -2.08 6.16
C CYS A 151 -15.00 -3.29 5.24
N VAL A 152 -15.79 -4.36 5.40
CA VAL A 152 -15.70 -5.57 4.57
C VAL A 152 -16.07 -5.27 3.12
N LEU A 153 -17.16 -4.54 2.88
CA LEU A 153 -17.59 -4.15 1.53
C LEU A 153 -16.54 -3.28 0.85
N LEU A 154 -15.99 -2.29 1.55
CA LEU A 154 -14.94 -1.42 1.04
C LEU A 154 -13.71 -2.23 0.59
N PHE A 155 -13.25 -3.15 1.42
CA PHE A 155 -12.15 -4.04 1.08
C PHE A 155 -12.49 -4.96 -0.10
N ALA A 156 -13.65 -5.60 -0.07
CA ALA A 156 -14.10 -6.54 -1.11
C ALA A 156 -14.24 -5.88 -2.48
N MET A 157 -14.55 -4.60 -2.54
CA MET A 157 -14.66 -3.86 -3.81
C MET A 157 -13.32 -3.31 -4.31
N LEU A 158 -12.43 -2.89 -3.42
CA LEU A 158 -11.14 -2.29 -3.81
C LEU A 158 -10.06 -3.34 -4.08
N TRP A 159 -9.91 -4.34 -3.20
CA TRP A 159 -8.79 -5.29 -3.27
C TRP A 159 -8.76 -6.13 -4.54
N PRO A 160 -9.84 -6.79 -5.01
CA PRO A 160 -9.80 -7.60 -6.22
C PRO A 160 -9.44 -6.76 -7.45
N PHE A 161 -9.96 -5.54 -7.52
CA PHE A 161 -9.67 -4.61 -8.61
C PHE A 161 -8.19 -4.22 -8.63
N PHE A 162 -7.63 -3.74 -7.50
CA PHE A 162 -6.22 -3.36 -7.42
C PHE A 162 -5.28 -4.54 -7.63
N CYS A 163 -5.66 -5.72 -7.12
CA CYS A 163 -4.92 -6.94 -7.32
C CYS A 163 -4.86 -7.34 -8.80
N TRP A 164 -6.01 -7.33 -9.48
CA TRP A 164 -6.09 -7.61 -10.91
C TRP A 164 -5.24 -6.64 -11.73
N ARG A 165 -5.38 -5.33 -11.52
CA ARG A 165 -4.58 -4.31 -12.21
C ARG A 165 -3.08 -4.50 -12.00
N THR A 166 -2.66 -4.73 -10.75
CA THR A 166 -1.25 -4.97 -10.43
C THR A 166 -0.71 -6.22 -11.13
N LEU A 167 -1.48 -7.31 -11.15
CA LEU A 167 -1.08 -8.53 -11.82
C LEU A 167 -0.96 -8.36 -13.33
N CYS A 168 -1.84 -7.58 -13.96
CA CYS A 168 -1.77 -7.22 -15.38
C CYS A 168 -0.49 -6.42 -15.72
N VAL A 169 -0.11 -5.46 -14.87
CA VAL A 169 1.13 -4.68 -15.04
C VAL A 169 2.37 -5.53 -14.78
N ALA A 170 2.33 -6.41 -13.79
CA ALA A 170 3.45 -7.27 -13.43
C ALA A 170 3.67 -8.44 -14.40
N ALA A 171 2.67 -8.86 -15.15
CA ALA A 171 2.76 -10.02 -16.03
C ALA A 171 3.86 -9.88 -17.11
N PRO A 172 3.95 -8.78 -17.89
CA PRO A 172 5.02 -8.59 -18.86
C PRO A 172 6.40 -8.54 -18.20
N LEU A 173 6.53 -7.89 -17.04
CA LEU A 173 7.79 -7.81 -16.31
C LEU A 173 8.28 -9.19 -15.84
N ARG A 174 7.37 -10.06 -15.42
CA ARG A 174 7.69 -11.45 -15.08
C ARG A 174 8.10 -12.27 -16.30
N ALA A 175 7.57 -11.93 -17.47
CA ALA A 175 7.95 -12.56 -18.74
C ALA A 175 9.28 -12.01 -19.31
N GLY A 176 9.98 -11.12 -18.59
CA GLY A 176 11.27 -10.57 -19.00
C GLY A 176 11.17 -9.33 -19.89
N ALA A 177 9.99 -8.72 -20.02
CA ALA A 177 9.86 -7.47 -20.77
C ALA A 177 10.66 -6.35 -20.07
N THR A 178 11.41 -5.61 -20.86
CA THR A 178 12.13 -4.41 -20.41
C THR A 178 11.33 -3.18 -20.87
N TRP A 179 10.96 -2.34 -19.92
CA TRP A 179 10.30 -1.06 -20.20
C TRP A 179 11.27 0.08 -19.99
N ASP A 180 11.26 1.06 -20.88
CA ASP A 180 12.00 2.29 -20.64
C ASP A 180 11.33 3.13 -19.53
N ARG A 181 12.04 4.18 -19.07
CA ARG A 181 11.53 5.03 -17.98
C ARG A 181 10.26 5.80 -18.35
N LEU A 182 10.12 6.17 -19.63
CA LEU A 182 8.95 6.93 -20.11
C LEU A 182 7.72 6.02 -20.18
N GLN A 183 7.88 4.81 -20.68
CA GLN A 183 6.82 3.80 -20.74
C GLN A 183 6.34 3.42 -19.33
N LEU A 184 7.25 3.20 -18.37
CA LEU A 184 6.92 2.93 -16.97
C LEU A 184 6.15 4.10 -16.34
N ARG A 185 6.56 5.34 -16.62
CA ARG A 185 5.89 6.53 -16.10
C ARG A 185 4.49 6.70 -16.69
N ALA A 186 4.36 6.58 -18.02
CA ALA A 186 3.07 6.69 -18.70
C ALA A 186 2.08 5.63 -18.21
N ARG A 187 2.54 4.39 -18.10
CA ARG A 187 1.74 3.28 -17.57
C ARG A 187 1.34 3.52 -16.11
N GLY A 188 2.27 3.99 -15.28
CA GLY A 188 1.99 4.33 -13.89
C GLY A 188 0.93 5.42 -13.74
N LEU A 189 0.95 6.46 -14.57
CA LEU A 189 -0.06 7.50 -14.58
C LEU A 189 -1.43 6.98 -15.06
N GLN A 190 -1.46 6.13 -16.07
CA GLN A 190 -2.69 5.50 -16.54
C GLN A 190 -3.33 4.63 -15.45
N GLU A 191 -2.54 3.78 -14.77
CA GLU A 191 -3.02 2.95 -13.67
C GLU A 191 -3.52 3.81 -12.50
N ALA A 192 -2.87 4.94 -12.24
CA ALA A 192 -3.28 5.93 -11.27
C ALA A 192 -4.67 6.48 -11.54
N ALA A 193 -4.88 6.94 -12.75
CA ALA A 193 -6.18 7.51 -13.14
C ALA A 193 -7.30 6.47 -13.03
N ILE A 194 -7.05 5.25 -13.51
CA ILE A 194 -8.02 4.16 -13.41
C ILE A 194 -8.33 3.80 -11.95
N ALA A 195 -7.31 3.71 -11.10
CA ALA A 195 -7.48 3.43 -9.68
C ALA A 195 -8.27 4.54 -8.96
N ALA A 196 -7.99 5.81 -9.27
CA ALA A 196 -8.70 6.95 -8.70
C ALA A 196 -10.19 6.94 -9.10
N VAL A 197 -10.49 6.74 -10.38
CA VAL A 197 -11.88 6.66 -10.86
C VAL A 197 -12.65 5.53 -10.18
N TRP A 198 -12.05 4.34 -10.10
CA TRP A 198 -12.67 3.20 -9.42
C TRP A 198 -12.91 3.48 -7.94
N THR A 199 -11.93 4.07 -7.25
CA THR A 199 -12.03 4.41 -5.83
C THR A 199 -13.17 5.41 -5.58
N VAL A 200 -13.27 6.44 -6.42
CA VAL A 200 -14.38 7.41 -6.33
C VAL A 200 -15.72 6.72 -6.54
N ALA A 201 -15.84 5.86 -7.55
CA ALA A 201 -17.08 5.13 -7.82
C ALA A 201 -17.51 4.24 -6.64
N VAL A 202 -16.56 3.49 -6.04
CA VAL A 202 -16.81 2.65 -4.85
C VAL A 202 -17.21 3.51 -3.65
N THR A 203 -16.50 4.63 -3.43
CA THR A 203 -16.79 5.53 -2.30
C THR A 203 -18.19 6.12 -2.42
N VAL A 204 -18.55 6.65 -3.61
CA VAL A 204 -19.88 7.20 -3.86
C VAL A 204 -20.97 6.14 -3.67
N LEU A 205 -20.74 4.93 -4.17
CA LEU A 205 -21.69 3.82 -4.00
C LEU A 205 -21.93 3.53 -2.50
N LEU A 206 -20.88 3.44 -1.69
CA LEU A 206 -20.97 3.15 -0.26
C LEU A 206 -21.54 4.31 0.58
N LEU A 207 -21.54 5.53 0.06
CA LEU A 207 -22.16 6.69 0.70
C LEU A 207 -23.67 6.78 0.41
N ILE A 208 -24.13 6.18 -0.70
CA ILE A 208 -25.55 6.18 -1.09
C ILE A 208 -26.31 5.04 -0.39
N PHE A 209 -25.65 3.92 -0.13
CA PHE A 209 -26.22 2.72 0.51
C PHE A 209 -25.70 2.53 1.92
#